data_fc0fdb3bf2a0205f244997801da7207b
#
_entry.id   fc0fdb3bf2a0205f244997801da7207b
#
_cell.length_a   1.000
_cell.length_b   1.000
_cell.length_c   1.000
_cell.angle_alpha   90.00
_cell.angle_beta   90.00
_cell.angle_gamma   90.00
#
_symmetry.space_group_name_H-M   'P 1'
#
loop_
_entity.id
_entity.type
_entity.pdbx_description
1 polymer ?
#
loop_
_entity_poly.entity_id
_entity_poly.type
_entity_poly.pdbx_seq_one_letter_code
_entity_poly.pdbx_strand_id
1 'polypeptide(L)'
;MRILFVGDEAVFPATLVELVAELGQDWEVERCEDAGGAMARVAAQPLDVILVAPTLPDMPPATLLGQVRTLRAEASRVAVIDGDQNPPARIIGLAHRFLPAPLAPEVLLEAIGSLEELRELLDNPVLRERIGRVEQLPSPPQLYLRLMNALETDEDTSASDIARLVAGDPAIAAKVLQLCNSAYFSNGRTIADLRAAVTRLGISTLRDLVLASEVFSLPGASGVDRAALQQRALLASRLAKRMLPESSAELGATAALLADIGLLLPGVRDEREAAVEGDARPGHAEAGAYLLGLWGLPMPIIEAVAFHRSPSRSSTRSFWVTGAVHTAMALAAREEPDEAYLTRTGVVSRLGDWRGYAEALNATPLAA
;
A
#
# COMPACT_ATOMS: atom_id res chain seq x y z
N MET A 1 -4.98 -4.63 -21.18
CA MET A 1 -4.12 -3.69 -20.42
C MET A 1 -2.95 -3.27 -21.29
N ARG A 2 -2.56 -1.96 -21.31
CA ARG A 2 -1.41 -1.45 -22.09
C ARG A 2 -0.18 -1.30 -21.22
N ILE A 3 0.91 -1.94 -21.62
CA ILE A 3 2.17 -2.03 -20.86
C ILE A 3 3.31 -1.50 -21.73
N LEU A 4 4.07 -0.55 -21.21
CA LEU A 4 5.22 0.04 -21.87
C LEU A 4 6.52 -0.26 -21.12
N PHE A 5 7.44 -0.94 -21.78
CA PHE A 5 8.81 -1.13 -21.31
C PHE A 5 9.71 -0.03 -21.85
N VAL A 6 10.45 0.63 -20.97
CA VAL A 6 11.36 1.72 -21.32
C VAL A 6 12.78 1.38 -20.87
N GLY A 7 13.63 1.07 -21.81
CA GLY A 7 15.01 0.67 -21.59
C GLY A 7 15.58 -0.19 -22.70
N ASP A 8 16.86 -0.46 -22.63
CA ASP A 8 17.58 -1.23 -23.61
C ASP A 8 17.27 -2.74 -23.53
N GLU A 9 17.83 -3.49 -24.48
CA GLU A 9 17.63 -4.93 -24.60
C GLU A 9 18.34 -5.71 -23.48
N ALA A 10 19.32 -5.12 -22.81
CA ALA A 10 20.00 -5.76 -21.68
C ALA A 10 19.08 -5.87 -20.45
N VAL A 11 18.20 -4.87 -20.24
CA VAL A 11 17.22 -4.88 -19.14
C VAL A 11 15.92 -5.54 -19.56
N PHE A 12 15.45 -5.25 -20.78
CA PHE A 12 14.21 -5.80 -21.33
C PHE A 12 14.47 -6.57 -22.64
N PRO A 13 14.98 -7.81 -22.55
CA PRO A 13 15.17 -8.66 -23.72
C PRO A 13 13.87 -8.85 -24.50
N ALA A 14 13.96 -8.92 -25.82
CA ALA A 14 12.80 -9.16 -26.69
C ALA A 14 12.02 -10.41 -26.28
N THR A 15 12.73 -11.48 -25.92
CA THR A 15 12.13 -12.73 -25.42
C THR A 15 11.30 -12.56 -24.15
N LEU A 16 11.69 -11.66 -23.24
CA LEU A 16 10.93 -11.36 -22.04
C LEU A 16 9.65 -10.57 -22.39
N VAL A 17 9.77 -9.60 -23.29
CA VAL A 17 8.63 -8.78 -23.75
C VAL A 17 7.60 -9.64 -24.49
N GLU A 18 8.08 -10.55 -25.37
CA GLU A 18 7.22 -11.52 -26.08
C GLU A 18 6.52 -12.46 -25.10
N LEU A 19 7.25 -13.00 -24.12
CA LEU A 19 6.67 -13.88 -23.09
C LEU A 19 5.55 -13.19 -22.30
N VAL A 20 5.74 -11.93 -21.92
CA VAL A 20 4.71 -11.15 -21.22
C VAL A 20 3.49 -10.93 -22.12
N ALA A 21 3.69 -10.66 -23.39
CA ALA A 21 2.61 -10.49 -24.35
C ALA A 21 1.85 -11.81 -24.64
N GLU A 22 2.54 -12.95 -24.62
CA GLU A 22 1.92 -14.27 -24.84
C GLU A 22 1.12 -14.76 -23.63
N LEU A 23 1.61 -14.52 -22.41
CA LEU A 23 0.98 -14.99 -21.17
C LEU A 23 -0.10 -14.06 -20.66
N GLY A 24 -0.05 -12.79 -21.01
CA GLY A 24 -1.07 -11.80 -20.64
C GLY A 24 -2.28 -11.90 -21.56
N GLN A 25 -3.43 -12.31 -21.02
CA GLN A 25 -4.69 -12.25 -21.76
C GLN A 25 -5.05 -10.76 -21.97
N ASP A 26 -5.21 -10.35 -23.24
CA ASP A 26 -5.56 -8.97 -23.64
C ASP A 26 -4.55 -7.88 -23.22
N TRP A 27 -3.26 -8.23 -23.07
CA TRP A 27 -2.21 -7.25 -22.83
C TRP A 27 -1.58 -6.78 -24.12
N GLU A 28 -1.60 -5.45 -24.33
CA GLU A 28 -0.86 -4.79 -25.41
C GLU A 28 0.51 -4.36 -24.84
N VAL A 29 1.56 -5.02 -25.29
CA VAL A 29 2.93 -4.81 -24.77
C VAL A 29 3.80 -4.13 -25.81
N GLU A 30 4.39 -3.00 -25.43
CA GLU A 30 5.33 -2.26 -26.27
C GLU A 30 6.66 -2.05 -25.55
N ARG A 31 7.75 -1.88 -26.32
CA ARG A 31 9.06 -1.48 -25.81
C ARG A 31 9.59 -0.23 -26.55
N CYS A 32 10.28 0.62 -25.83
CA CYS A 32 11.12 1.68 -26.40
C CYS A 32 12.43 1.79 -25.61
N GLU A 33 13.47 2.32 -26.24
CA GLU A 33 14.83 2.33 -25.69
C GLU A 33 15.13 3.59 -24.87
N ASP A 34 14.40 4.66 -25.09
CA ASP A 34 14.66 5.98 -24.52
C ASP A 34 13.40 6.65 -23.96
N ALA A 35 13.60 7.68 -23.14
CA ALA A 35 12.53 8.44 -22.53
C ALA A 35 11.76 9.30 -23.54
N GLY A 36 12.41 9.80 -24.59
CA GLY A 36 11.77 10.58 -25.65
C GLY A 36 10.73 9.76 -26.40
N GLY A 37 11.08 8.53 -26.80
CA GLY A 37 10.16 7.57 -27.40
C GLY A 37 9.03 7.16 -26.46
N ALA A 38 9.33 6.99 -25.17
CA ALA A 38 8.34 6.70 -24.16
C ALA A 38 7.33 7.84 -24.04
N MET A 39 7.79 9.08 -23.92
CA MET A 39 6.91 10.25 -23.78
C MET A 39 6.02 10.47 -24.98
N ALA A 40 6.53 10.22 -26.20
CA ALA A 40 5.71 10.28 -27.41
C ALA A 40 4.54 9.28 -27.37
N ARG A 41 4.78 8.04 -26.91
CA ARG A 41 3.74 7.01 -26.75
C ARG A 41 2.74 7.38 -25.65
N VAL A 42 3.25 7.78 -24.48
CA VAL A 42 2.44 8.22 -23.34
C VAL A 42 1.51 9.38 -23.69
N ALA A 43 1.96 10.30 -24.55
CA ALA A 43 1.13 11.42 -25.03
C ALA A 43 0.06 10.95 -26.03
N ALA A 44 0.41 10.01 -26.91
CA ALA A 44 -0.46 9.58 -28.01
C ALA A 44 -1.58 8.62 -27.57
N GLN A 45 -1.35 7.81 -26.54
CA GLN A 45 -2.26 6.72 -26.17
C GLN A 45 -2.41 6.60 -24.65
N PRO A 46 -3.57 6.05 -24.16
CA PRO A 46 -3.71 5.64 -22.77
C PRO A 46 -2.67 4.60 -22.40
N LEU A 47 -2.19 4.63 -21.17
CA LEU A 47 -1.20 3.71 -20.63
C LEU A 47 -1.65 3.20 -19.27
N ASP A 48 -1.50 1.89 -19.06
CA ASP A 48 -1.88 1.25 -17.81
C ASP A 48 -0.69 1.01 -16.90
N VAL A 49 0.42 0.54 -17.47
CA VAL A 49 1.64 0.23 -16.72
C VAL A 49 2.86 0.71 -17.51
N ILE A 50 3.77 1.40 -16.85
CA ILE A 50 5.10 1.70 -17.38
C ILE A 50 6.17 1.07 -16.51
N LEU A 51 7.10 0.35 -17.13
CA LEU A 51 8.29 -0.20 -16.50
C LEU A 51 9.51 0.57 -17.00
N VAL A 52 10.30 1.10 -16.10
CA VAL A 52 11.45 1.96 -16.45
C VAL A 52 12.74 1.32 -15.96
N ALA A 53 13.70 1.17 -16.86
CA ALA A 53 15.03 0.64 -16.58
C ALA A 53 15.81 1.52 -15.58
N PRO A 54 16.84 0.97 -14.88
CA PRO A 54 17.67 1.72 -13.94
C PRO A 54 18.38 2.92 -14.55
N THR A 55 18.70 2.82 -15.84
CA THR A 55 19.36 3.87 -16.63
C THR A 55 18.69 4.04 -17.98
N LEU A 56 18.63 5.28 -18.48
CA LEU A 56 18.16 5.62 -19.82
C LEU A 56 19.20 6.50 -20.50
N PRO A 57 19.31 6.44 -21.84
CA PRO A 57 20.37 7.15 -22.58
C PRO A 57 20.19 8.67 -22.62
N ASP A 58 18.96 9.16 -22.52
CA ASP A 58 18.57 10.54 -22.80
C ASP A 58 18.04 11.30 -21.58
N MET A 59 17.59 10.60 -20.54
CA MET A 59 16.97 11.23 -19.37
C MET A 59 17.11 10.38 -18.11
N PRO A 60 17.26 10.96 -16.90
CA PRO A 60 17.18 10.22 -15.66
C PRO A 60 15.80 9.55 -15.47
N PRO A 61 15.74 8.27 -15.06
CA PRO A 61 14.48 7.55 -14.83
C PRO A 61 13.48 8.27 -13.92
N ALA A 62 13.97 8.93 -12.86
CA ALA A 62 13.14 9.73 -11.98
C ALA A 62 12.44 10.88 -12.70
N THR A 63 13.11 11.51 -13.68
CA THR A 63 12.51 12.59 -14.48
C THR A 63 11.39 12.06 -15.37
N LEU A 64 11.61 10.93 -16.04
CA LEU A 64 10.59 10.27 -16.86
C LEU A 64 9.37 9.88 -16.00
N LEU A 65 9.59 9.22 -14.86
CA LEU A 65 8.50 8.82 -13.95
C LEU A 65 7.68 10.03 -13.46
N GLY A 66 8.35 11.16 -13.18
CA GLY A 66 7.68 12.41 -12.80
C GLY A 66 6.83 13.00 -13.94
N GLN A 67 7.33 12.98 -15.18
CA GLN A 67 6.58 13.43 -16.36
C GLN A 67 5.38 12.53 -16.64
N VAL A 68 5.56 11.21 -16.58
CA VAL A 68 4.47 10.24 -16.74
C VAL A 68 3.39 10.46 -15.67
N ARG A 69 3.75 10.67 -14.41
CA ARG A 69 2.79 10.99 -13.35
C ARG A 69 1.98 12.26 -13.67
N THR A 70 2.60 13.27 -14.21
CA THR A 70 1.93 14.53 -14.56
C THR A 70 0.95 14.34 -15.72
N LEU A 71 1.34 13.55 -16.72
CA LEU A 71 0.58 13.39 -17.96
C LEU A 71 -0.44 12.25 -17.88
N ARG A 72 -0.10 11.16 -17.22
CA ARG A 72 -0.90 9.92 -17.05
C ARG A 72 -0.82 9.44 -15.60
N ALA A 73 -1.48 10.16 -14.72
CA ALA A 73 -1.48 9.84 -13.28
C ALA A 73 -2.05 8.44 -13.00
N GLU A 74 -3.00 8.00 -13.83
CA GLU A 74 -3.64 6.68 -13.77
C GLU A 74 -2.72 5.51 -14.10
N ALA A 75 -1.57 5.76 -14.73
CA ALA A 75 -0.61 4.72 -15.08
C ALA A 75 0.15 4.23 -13.84
N SER A 76 0.20 2.93 -13.67
CA SER A 76 1.04 2.29 -12.65
C SER A 76 2.51 2.39 -13.05
N ARG A 77 3.33 2.98 -12.19
CA ARG A 77 4.76 3.23 -12.44
C ARG A 77 5.61 2.21 -11.71
N VAL A 78 6.38 1.45 -12.45
CA VAL A 78 7.27 0.40 -11.95
C VAL A 78 8.70 0.78 -12.30
N ALA A 79 9.58 0.82 -11.31
CA ALA A 79 11.00 1.08 -11.53
C ALA A 79 11.80 -0.22 -11.40
N VAL A 80 12.67 -0.49 -12.36
CA VAL A 80 13.68 -1.54 -12.25
C VAL A 80 14.89 -0.96 -11.56
N ILE A 81 15.45 -1.66 -10.60
CA ILE A 81 16.58 -1.22 -9.76
C ILE A 81 17.71 -2.23 -9.90
N ASP A 82 18.94 -1.76 -10.03
CA ASP A 82 20.11 -2.62 -10.02
C ASP A 82 20.23 -3.39 -8.70
N GLY A 83 20.44 -4.70 -8.78
CA GLY A 83 20.33 -5.62 -7.64
C GLY A 83 21.23 -5.33 -6.45
N ASP A 84 22.30 -4.54 -6.63
CA ASP A 84 23.27 -4.20 -5.59
C ASP A 84 23.04 -2.80 -4.98
N GLN A 85 22.01 -2.07 -5.40
CA GLN A 85 21.75 -0.69 -4.98
C GLN A 85 20.37 -0.53 -4.32
N ASN A 86 20.32 0.24 -3.23
CA ASN A 86 19.02 0.67 -2.71
C ASN A 86 18.30 1.59 -3.71
N PRO A 87 16.97 1.50 -3.81
CA PRO A 87 16.21 2.41 -4.67
C PRO A 87 16.53 3.87 -4.34
N PRO A 88 16.93 4.70 -5.33
CA PRO A 88 17.19 6.11 -5.08
C PRO A 88 15.97 6.81 -4.48
N ALA A 89 16.19 7.70 -3.49
CA ALA A 89 15.12 8.39 -2.78
C ALA A 89 14.08 9.07 -3.70
N ARG A 90 14.57 9.70 -4.79
CA ARG A 90 13.69 10.34 -5.76
C ARG A 90 12.77 9.35 -6.49
N ILE A 91 13.23 8.12 -6.72
CA ILE A 91 12.42 7.08 -7.37
C ILE A 91 11.38 6.51 -6.41
N ILE A 92 11.71 6.41 -5.10
CA ILE A 92 10.79 5.90 -4.06
C ILE A 92 9.48 6.69 -4.01
N GLY A 93 9.52 8.01 -4.21
CA GLY A 93 8.33 8.86 -4.23
C GLY A 93 7.55 8.82 -5.56
N LEU A 94 8.16 8.34 -6.65
CA LEU A 94 7.60 8.39 -7.99
C LEU A 94 7.07 7.05 -8.50
N ALA A 95 7.75 5.96 -8.14
CA ALA A 95 7.34 4.61 -8.53
C ALA A 95 6.39 3.99 -7.51
N HIS A 96 5.45 3.23 -8.00
CA HIS A 96 4.53 2.44 -7.18
C HIS A 96 5.17 1.12 -6.74
N ARG A 97 5.97 0.50 -7.60
CA ARG A 97 6.66 -0.78 -7.36
C ARG A 97 8.10 -0.73 -7.82
N PHE A 98 8.91 -1.62 -7.26
CA PHE A 98 10.33 -1.77 -7.55
C PHE A 98 10.63 -3.23 -7.89
N LEU A 99 11.29 -3.47 -9.01
CA LEU A 99 11.71 -4.81 -9.45
C LEU A 99 13.24 -4.87 -9.52
N PRO A 100 13.87 -5.99 -9.13
CA PRO A 100 15.31 -6.13 -9.23
C PRO A 100 15.76 -6.42 -10.66
N ALA A 101 16.91 -5.88 -11.06
CA ALA A 101 17.63 -6.35 -12.24
C ALA A 101 18.64 -7.45 -11.83
N PRO A 102 18.81 -8.53 -12.63
CA PRO A 102 18.08 -8.87 -13.83
C PRO A 102 16.63 -9.28 -13.54
N LEU A 103 15.72 -8.96 -14.45
CA LEU A 103 14.29 -9.27 -14.28
C LEU A 103 14.02 -10.77 -14.50
N ALA A 104 13.52 -11.45 -13.47
CA ALA A 104 12.98 -12.78 -13.62
C ALA A 104 11.54 -12.71 -14.19
N PRO A 105 11.19 -13.52 -15.19
CA PRO A 105 9.87 -13.54 -15.81
C PRO A 105 8.73 -13.70 -14.80
N GLU A 106 8.89 -14.58 -13.82
CA GLU A 106 7.89 -14.89 -12.80
C GLU A 106 7.59 -13.66 -11.93
N VAL A 107 8.63 -12.93 -11.53
CA VAL A 107 8.53 -11.70 -10.72
C VAL A 107 7.80 -10.60 -11.49
N LEU A 108 8.10 -10.49 -12.78
CA LEU A 108 7.46 -9.51 -13.65
C LEU A 108 5.98 -9.83 -13.87
N LEU A 109 5.65 -11.09 -14.17
CA LEU A 109 4.27 -11.53 -14.36
C LEU A 109 3.43 -11.40 -13.08
N GLU A 110 3.99 -11.74 -11.92
CA GLU A 110 3.32 -11.51 -10.63
C GLU A 110 3.05 -10.02 -10.39
N ALA A 111 4.03 -9.16 -10.65
CA ALA A 111 3.88 -7.72 -10.47
C ALA A 111 2.81 -7.12 -11.39
N ILE A 112 2.73 -7.55 -12.64
CA ILE A 112 1.73 -7.05 -13.59
C ILE A 112 0.36 -7.68 -13.30
N GLY A 113 0.29 -8.97 -13.04
CA GLY A 113 -0.97 -9.69 -12.74
C GLY A 113 -1.67 -9.15 -11.50
N SER A 114 -0.93 -8.83 -10.44
CA SER A 114 -1.53 -8.22 -9.24
C SER A 114 -2.02 -6.78 -9.45
N LEU A 115 -1.51 -6.04 -10.45
CA LEU A 115 -2.09 -4.76 -10.87
C LEU A 115 -3.39 -4.95 -11.65
N GLU A 116 -3.50 -6.01 -12.41
CA GLU A 116 -4.74 -6.39 -13.10
C GLU A 116 -5.83 -6.79 -12.10
N GLU A 117 -5.52 -7.68 -11.16
CA GLU A 117 -6.43 -8.05 -10.07
C GLU A 117 -6.93 -6.84 -9.26
N LEU A 118 -6.03 -5.87 -8.97
CA LEU A 118 -6.40 -4.62 -8.31
C LEU A 118 -7.42 -3.83 -9.13
N ARG A 119 -7.26 -3.78 -10.45
CA ARG A 119 -8.17 -3.06 -11.34
C ARG A 119 -9.53 -3.73 -11.45
N GLU A 120 -9.56 -5.06 -11.47
CA GLU A 120 -10.81 -5.82 -11.44
C GLU A 120 -11.56 -5.63 -10.12
N LEU A 121 -10.84 -5.62 -8.99
CA LEU A 121 -11.42 -5.39 -7.68
C LEU A 121 -12.00 -3.98 -7.52
N LEU A 122 -11.27 -2.98 -8.03
CA LEU A 122 -11.57 -1.54 -7.85
C LEU A 122 -11.58 -0.82 -9.22
N ASP A 123 -12.55 -1.18 -10.09
CA ASP A 123 -12.69 -0.54 -11.40
C ASP A 123 -13.32 0.85 -11.28
N ASN A 124 -12.50 1.83 -10.92
CA ASN A 124 -12.92 3.21 -10.76
C ASN A 124 -11.88 4.18 -11.38
N PRO A 125 -12.18 4.83 -12.52
CA PRO A 125 -11.26 5.77 -13.17
C PRO A 125 -10.85 6.96 -12.28
N VAL A 126 -11.76 7.43 -11.43
CA VAL A 126 -11.49 8.54 -10.51
C VAL A 126 -10.46 8.14 -9.45
N LEU A 127 -10.52 6.90 -8.95
CA LEU A 127 -9.49 6.36 -8.05
C LEU A 127 -8.15 6.32 -8.75
N ARG A 128 -8.08 5.77 -9.96
CA ARG A 128 -6.83 5.64 -10.73
C ARG A 128 -6.14 6.99 -10.93
N GLU A 129 -6.87 7.99 -11.38
CA GLU A 129 -6.33 9.32 -11.62
C GLU A 129 -5.88 10.01 -10.32
N ARG A 130 -6.74 10.03 -9.31
CA ARG A 130 -6.47 10.76 -8.06
C ARG A 130 -5.36 10.12 -7.25
N ILE A 131 -5.44 8.81 -7.06
CA ILE A 131 -4.47 8.08 -6.22
C ILE A 131 -3.13 7.94 -6.92
N GLY A 132 -3.10 7.79 -8.24
CA GLY A 132 -1.86 7.76 -9.01
C GLY A 132 -1.02 9.03 -8.89
N ARG A 133 -1.59 10.16 -8.47
CA ARG A 133 -0.88 11.43 -8.21
C ARG A 133 -0.24 11.49 -6.83
N VAL A 134 -0.59 10.58 -5.93
CA VAL A 134 -0.11 10.60 -4.54
C VAL A 134 1.37 10.20 -4.48
N GLU A 135 2.20 11.10 -3.97
CA GLU A 135 3.63 10.85 -3.76
C GLU A 135 3.93 10.44 -2.32
N GLN A 136 3.25 11.09 -1.40
CA GLN A 136 3.59 11.05 0.02
C GLN A 136 2.33 11.01 0.87
N LEU A 137 2.39 10.20 1.92
CA LEU A 137 1.42 10.25 3.00
C LEU A 137 1.95 11.13 4.12
N PRO A 138 1.16 12.06 4.63
CA PRO A 138 1.59 12.89 5.73
C PRO A 138 1.76 12.06 7.01
N SER A 139 2.88 12.21 7.71
CA SER A 139 3.20 11.54 8.98
C SER A 139 3.42 12.55 10.11
N PRO A 140 3.14 12.21 11.39
CA PRO A 140 3.38 13.09 12.51
C PRO A 140 4.88 13.38 12.70
N PRO A 141 5.31 14.65 12.79
CA PRO A 141 6.72 15.01 12.97
C PRO A 141 7.36 14.36 14.19
N GLN A 142 6.63 14.24 15.29
CA GLN A 142 7.14 13.67 16.55
C GLN A 142 7.46 12.17 16.42
N LEU A 143 6.63 11.41 15.73
CA LEU A 143 6.89 9.98 15.54
C LEU A 143 8.06 9.73 14.58
N TYR A 144 8.15 10.57 13.54
CA TYR A 144 9.31 10.60 12.65
C TYR A 144 10.61 10.84 13.44
N LEU A 145 10.65 11.86 14.29
CA LEU A 145 11.82 12.15 15.13
C LEU A 145 12.15 11.01 16.11
N ARG A 146 11.13 10.38 16.71
CA ARG A 146 11.34 9.20 17.58
C ARG A 146 11.92 8.02 16.80
N LEU A 147 11.43 7.77 15.59
CA LEU A 147 11.93 6.72 14.72
C LEU A 147 13.38 7.00 14.33
N MET A 148 13.69 8.24 13.92
CA MET A 148 15.06 8.66 13.61
C MET A 148 16.01 8.49 14.79
N ASN A 149 15.62 8.96 15.97
CA ASN A 149 16.43 8.79 17.17
C ASN A 149 16.67 7.30 17.50
N ALA A 150 15.65 6.45 17.38
CA ALA A 150 15.79 5.01 17.61
C ALA A 150 16.70 4.31 16.58
N LEU A 151 16.72 4.84 15.33
CA LEU A 151 17.58 4.30 14.27
C LEU A 151 19.03 4.80 14.32
N GLU A 152 19.28 5.97 14.95
CA GLU A 152 20.62 6.60 15.02
C GLU A 152 21.37 6.27 16.31
N THR A 153 20.67 6.15 17.43
CA THR A 153 21.31 6.26 18.77
C THR A 153 21.62 4.90 19.41
N ASP A 154 21.08 3.79 18.91
CA ASP A 154 21.05 2.58 19.74
C ASP A 154 21.47 1.33 18.97
N GLU A 155 22.71 0.87 19.21
CA GLU A 155 23.19 -0.46 18.78
C GLU A 155 22.35 -1.59 19.43
N ASP A 156 21.61 -1.28 20.50
CA ASP A 156 20.77 -2.23 21.25
C ASP A 156 19.27 -2.18 20.83
N THR A 157 18.85 -1.26 19.95
CA THR A 157 17.43 -1.17 19.53
C THR A 157 17.03 -2.39 18.72
N SER A 158 16.10 -3.18 19.27
CA SER A 158 15.64 -4.39 18.60
C SER A 158 14.70 -4.10 17.41
N ALA A 159 14.66 -5.01 16.42
CA ALA A 159 13.69 -4.94 15.32
C ALA A 159 12.22 -4.89 15.82
N SER A 160 11.95 -5.46 17.01
CA SER A 160 10.64 -5.37 17.67
C SER A 160 10.29 -3.95 18.12
N ASP A 161 11.27 -3.20 18.64
CA ASP A 161 11.06 -1.83 19.12
C ASP A 161 10.84 -0.89 17.94
N ILE A 162 11.62 -1.05 16.87
CA ILE A 162 11.41 -0.33 15.60
C ILE A 162 10.05 -0.66 15.00
N ALA A 163 9.66 -1.94 14.95
CA ALA A 163 8.35 -2.33 14.43
C ALA A 163 7.20 -1.72 15.24
N ARG A 164 7.37 -1.58 16.57
CA ARG A 164 6.38 -0.92 17.43
C ARG A 164 6.26 0.57 17.13
N LEU A 165 7.39 1.25 16.89
CA LEU A 165 7.39 2.65 16.46
C LEU A 165 6.73 2.81 15.07
N VAL A 166 7.08 1.94 14.13
CA VAL A 166 6.48 1.92 12.79
C VAL A 166 4.97 1.68 12.86
N ALA A 167 4.51 0.72 13.68
CA ALA A 167 3.09 0.46 13.90
C ALA A 167 2.35 1.65 14.54
N GLY A 168 3.07 2.56 15.17
CA GLY A 168 2.52 3.78 15.73
C GLY A 168 1.94 4.76 14.70
N ASP A 169 2.24 4.60 13.41
CA ASP A 169 1.70 5.46 12.36
C ASP A 169 1.35 4.65 11.09
N PRO A 170 0.07 4.67 10.66
CA PRO A 170 -0.35 3.93 9.47
C PRO A 170 0.40 4.33 8.17
N ALA A 171 0.78 5.61 8.02
CA ALA A 171 1.50 6.08 6.84
C ALA A 171 2.93 5.50 6.79
N ILE A 172 3.64 5.51 7.92
CA ILE A 172 4.96 4.89 8.05
C ILE A 172 4.85 3.37 7.83
N ALA A 173 3.87 2.72 8.47
CA ALA A 173 3.64 1.29 8.34
C ALA A 173 3.39 0.88 6.89
N ALA A 174 2.51 1.60 6.18
CA ALA A 174 2.22 1.35 4.78
C ALA A 174 3.46 1.51 3.89
N LYS A 175 4.28 2.52 4.14
CA LYS A 175 5.50 2.77 3.37
C LYS A 175 6.58 1.70 3.60
N VAL A 176 6.77 1.27 4.84
CA VAL A 176 7.68 0.16 5.19
C VAL A 176 7.23 -1.12 4.50
N LEU A 177 5.92 -1.41 4.51
CA LEU A 177 5.36 -2.58 3.83
C LEU A 177 5.47 -2.47 2.32
N GLN A 178 5.26 -1.30 1.72
CA GLN A 178 5.49 -1.07 0.28
C GLN A 178 6.90 -1.48 -0.11
N LEU A 179 7.91 -0.98 0.60
CA LEU A 179 9.31 -1.26 0.30
C LEU A 179 9.63 -2.74 0.49
N CYS A 180 9.17 -3.33 1.59
CA CYS A 180 9.40 -4.73 1.91
C CYS A 180 8.73 -5.69 0.92
N ASN A 181 7.57 -5.32 0.40
CA ASN A 181 6.82 -6.11 -0.58
C ASN A 181 7.19 -5.78 -2.03
N SER A 182 8.03 -4.77 -2.26
CA SER A 182 8.61 -4.63 -3.59
C SER A 182 9.43 -5.88 -3.92
N ALA A 183 9.38 -6.34 -5.16
CA ALA A 183 10.09 -7.55 -5.57
C ALA A 183 11.61 -7.46 -5.31
N TYR A 184 12.13 -6.24 -5.23
CA TYR A 184 13.52 -5.97 -4.85
C TYR A 184 13.89 -6.53 -3.46
N PHE A 185 13.00 -6.39 -2.46
CA PHE A 185 13.26 -6.87 -1.09
C PHE A 185 12.51 -8.16 -0.76
N SER A 186 11.50 -8.56 -1.53
CA SER A 186 10.55 -9.60 -1.13
C SER A 186 11.06 -11.03 -1.31
N ASN A 187 12.04 -11.27 -2.17
CA ASN A 187 12.46 -12.63 -2.57
C ASN A 187 11.26 -13.54 -2.93
N GLY A 188 10.23 -12.99 -3.59
CA GLY A 188 9.03 -13.72 -4.00
C GLY A 188 8.05 -14.07 -2.87
N ARG A 189 8.18 -13.47 -1.68
CA ARG A 189 7.24 -13.68 -0.57
C ARG A 189 6.69 -12.36 -0.07
N THR A 190 5.38 -12.19 -0.15
CA THR A 190 4.69 -11.04 0.43
C THR A 190 4.73 -11.08 1.96
N ILE A 191 4.94 -9.91 2.57
CA ILE A 191 5.00 -9.73 4.02
C ILE A 191 3.85 -8.83 4.44
N ALA A 192 3.08 -9.30 5.43
CA ALA A 192 2.04 -8.53 6.09
C ALA A 192 2.43 -8.11 7.52
N ASP A 193 3.38 -8.79 8.12
CA ASP A 193 3.86 -8.53 9.49
C ASP A 193 4.93 -7.44 9.51
N LEU A 194 4.70 -6.37 10.27
CA LEU A 194 5.62 -5.23 10.37
C LEU A 194 6.97 -5.59 11.00
N ARG A 195 6.99 -6.52 11.95
CA ARG A 195 8.24 -6.98 12.55
C ARG A 195 9.07 -7.76 11.55
N ALA A 196 8.43 -8.64 10.79
CA ALA A 196 9.09 -9.36 9.70
C ALA A 196 9.58 -8.39 8.62
N ALA A 197 8.81 -7.33 8.31
CA ALA A 197 9.20 -6.30 7.36
C ALA A 197 10.45 -5.54 7.84
N VAL A 198 10.50 -5.07 9.08
CA VAL A 198 11.65 -4.39 9.68
C VAL A 198 12.87 -5.32 9.72
N THR A 199 12.69 -6.57 10.11
CA THR A 199 13.77 -7.57 10.15
C THR A 199 14.35 -7.83 8.76
N ARG A 200 13.49 -7.88 7.73
CA ARG A 200 13.91 -8.13 6.34
C ARG A 200 14.66 -6.94 5.73
N LEU A 201 14.14 -5.73 5.90
CA LEU A 201 14.80 -4.52 5.42
C LEU A 201 16.14 -4.28 6.11
N GLY A 202 16.23 -4.64 7.40
CA GLY A 202 17.34 -4.30 8.24
C GLY A 202 17.28 -2.84 8.70
N ILE A 203 17.87 -2.57 9.86
CA ILE A 203 17.84 -1.24 10.51
C ILE A 203 18.58 -0.21 9.66
N SER A 204 19.71 -0.55 9.05
CA SER A 204 20.46 0.37 8.19
C SER A 204 19.68 0.79 6.95
N THR A 205 19.09 -0.17 6.24
CA THR A 205 18.27 0.12 5.07
C THR A 205 17.06 0.98 5.44
N LEU A 206 16.39 0.65 6.54
CA LEU A 206 15.25 1.43 7.03
C LEU A 206 15.67 2.86 7.38
N ARG A 207 16.82 3.06 8.05
CA ARG A 207 17.39 4.37 8.35
C ARG A 207 17.66 5.16 7.06
N ASP A 208 18.37 4.56 6.11
CA ASP A 208 18.71 5.21 4.85
C ASP A 208 17.44 5.61 4.06
N LEU A 209 16.42 4.75 4.07
CA LEU A 209 15.14 5.03 3.46
C LEU A 209 14.36 6.16 4.16
N VAL A 210 14.39 6.19 5.48
CA VAL A 210 13.75 7.24 6.28
C VAL A 210 14.50 8.56 6.10
N LEU A 211 15.83 8.56 6.09
CA LEU A 211 16.67 9.75 5.85
C LEU A 211 16.57 10.26 4.41
N ALA A 212 16.59 9.35 3.44
CA ALA A 212 16.55 9.68 2.02
C ALA A 212 15.15 10.09 1.54
N SER A 213 14.12 9.72 2.26
CA SER A 213 12.76 10.00 1.87
C SER A 213 12.26 11.27 2.57
N GLU A 214 12.16 12.36 1.83
CA GLU A 214 11.18 13.42 2.14
C GLU A 214 9.74 12.83 2.22
N VAL A 215 9.62 11.50 2.14
CA VAL A 215 8.39 10.70 2.17
C VAL A 215 7.55 10.96 3.42
N PHE A 216 8.19 11.35 4.50
CA PHE A 216 7.52 11.73 5.74
C PHE A 216 7.34 13.24 5.89
N SER A 217 7.48 13.98 4.78
CA SER A 217 7.40 15.44 4.77
C SER A 217 6.02 15.95 5.15
N LEU A 218 6.03 16.92 6.01
CA LEU A 218 5.08 17.97 6.36
C LEU A 218 3.58 17.63 6.45
N PRO A 219 2.92 18.17 7.47
CA PRO A 219 1.48 17.99 7.65
C PRO A 219 0.73 18.60 6.46
N GLY A 220 0.21 17.77 5.59
CA GLY A 220 -0.81 18.19 4.62
C GLY A 220 -2.00 18.76 5.39
N ALA A 221 -2.62 19.79 4.84
CA ALA A 221 -3.82 20.43 5.39
C ALA A 221 -5.05 19.52 5.22
N SER A 222 -5.06 18.36 5.85
CA SER A 222 -6.20 17.42 5.74
C SER A 222 -7.05 17.54 6.97
N GLY A 223 -7.44 18.43 7.61
CA GLY A 223 -8.44 18.53 8.73
C GLY A 223 -8.67 17.26 9.57
N VAL A 224 -7.90 16.20 9.33
CA VAL A 224 -7.99 14.89 9.97
C VAL A 224 -7.30 14.92 11.32
N ASP A 225 -8.03 14.58 12.39
CA ASP A 225 -7.43 14.32 13.69
C ASP A 225 -6.59 13.04 13.64
N ARG A 226 -5.28 13.22 13.45
CA ARG A 226 -4.32 12.12 13.32
C ARG A 226 -4.14 11.32 14.60
N ALA A 227 -4.25 11.98 15.77
CA ALA A 227 -4.15 11.28 17.04
C ALA A 227 -5.32 10.31 17.22
N ALA A 228 -6.53 10.75 16.90
CA ALA A 228 -7.71 9.91 16.92
C ALA A 228 -7.62 8.78 15.88
N LEU A 229 -7.12 9.07 14.66
CA LEU A 229 -6.90 8.05 13.62
C LEU A 229 -5.91 6.98 14.09
N GLN A 230 -4.76 7.40 14.62
CA GLN A 230 -3.72 6.51 15.13
C GLN A 230 -4.23 5.63 16.28
N GLN A 231 -4.91 6.22 17.26
CA GLN A 231 -5.48 5.47 18.38
C GLN A 231 -6.49 4.41 17.90
N ARG A 232 -7.38 4.80 16.98
CA ARG A 232 -8.36 3.88 16.38
C ARG A 232 -7.67 2.76 15.60
N ALA A 233 -6.69 3.06 14.78
CA ALA A 233 -5.94 2.08 14.01
C ALA A 233 -5.21 1.06 14.90
N LEU A 234 -4.55 1.51 15.97
CA LEU A 234 -3.86 0.63 16.93
C LEU A 234 -4.84 -0.25 17.70
N LEU A 235 -5.97 0.30 18.14
CA LEU A 235 -6.99 -0.48 18.82
C LEU A 235 -7.61 -1.53 17.88
N ALA A 236 -7.97 -1.13 16.67
CA ALA A 236 -8.54 -2.02 15.68
C ALA A 236 -7.56 -3.14 15.29
N SER A 237 -6.28 -2.83 15.15
CA SER A 237 -5.23 -3.81 14.87
C SER A 237 -5.18 -4.91 15.95
N ARG A 238 -5.20 -4.53 17.24
CA ARG A 238 -5.21 -5.49 18.36
C ARG A 238 -6.48 -6.33 18.38
N LEU A 239 -7.63 -5.72 18.10
CA LEU A 239 -8.92 -6.40 18.03
C LEU A 239 -8.95 -7.42 16.89
N ALA A 240 -8.57 -7.02 15.67
CA ALA A 240 -8.55 -7.90 14.51
C ALA A 240 -7.62 -9.10 14.71
N LYS A 241 -6.44 -8.88 15.31
CA LYS A 241 -5.50 -9.94 15.68
C LYS A 241 -6.14 -10.98 16.57
N ARG A 242 -6.97 -10.57 17.52
CA ARG A 242 -7.66 -11.46 18.48
C ARG A 242 -8.85 -12.22 17.87
N MET A 243 -9.44 -11.68 16.81
CA MET A 243 -10.62 -12.27 16.15
C MET A 243 -10.27 -13.41 15.21
N LEU A 244 -9.04 -13.47 14.73
CA LEU A 244 -8.56 -14.40 13.71
C LEU A 244 -7.71 -15.53 14.29
N PRO A 245 -7.62 -16.68 13.60
CA PRO A 245 -6.66 -17.73 13.94
C PRO A 245 -5.22 -17.22 13.74
N GLU A 246 -4.27 -17.86 14.44
CA GLU A 246 -2.86 -17.47 14.46
C GLU A 246 -2.26 -17.30 13.05
N SER A 247 -2.62 -18.19 12.12
CA SER A 247 -2.16 -18.14 10.72
C SER A 247 -2.57 -16.89 9.95
N SER A 248 -3.62 -16.17 10.37
CA SER A 248 -4.14 -14.96 9.71
C SER A 248 -4.13 -13.74 10.65
N ALA A 249 -3.69 -13.90 11.89
CA ALA A 249 -3.78 -12.87 12.91
C ALA A 249 -2.97 -11.61 12.53
N GLU A 250 -1.74 -11.76 12.04
CA GLU A 250 -0.91 -10.63 11.60
C GLU A 250 -1.47 -9.96 10.34
N LEU A 251 -2.03 -10.75 9.43
CA LEU A 251 -2.69 -10.23 8.23
C LEU A 251 -3.85 -9.31 8.59
N GLY A 252 -4.71 -9.77 9.52
CA GLY A 252 -5.84 -8.97 10.03
C GLY A 252 -5.39 -7.75 10.83
N ALA A 253 -4.35 -7.88 11.66
CA ALA A 253 -3.80 -6.77 12.42
C ALA A 253 -3.28 -5.65 11.51
N THR A 254 -2.53 -6.01 10.48
CA THR A 254 -1.99 -5.05 9.51
C THR A 254 -3.10 -4.42 8.67
N ALA A 255 -4.07 -5.21 8.20
CA ALA A 255 -5.20 -4.67 7.45
C ALA A 255 -6.03 -3.68 8.28
N ALA A 256 -6.28 -3.97 9.57
CA ALA A 256 -6.98 -3.06 10.47
C ALA A 256 -6.15 -1.79 10.78
N LEU A 257 -4.82 -1.90 10.92
CA LEU A 257 -3.94 -0.76 11.09
C LEU A 257 -4.02 0.22 9.91
N LEU A 258 -4.19 -0.31 8.71
CA LEU A 258 -4.19 0.45 7.46
C LEU A 258 -5.61 0.79 6.95
N ALA A 259 -6.66 0.35 7.62
CA ALA A 259 -8.04 0.46 7.13
C ALA A 259 -8.46 1.90 6.79
N ASP A 260 -8.09 2.86 7.62
CA ASP A 260 -8.42 4.28 7.44
C ASP A 260 -7.32 5.11 6.73
N ILE A 261 -6.31 4.48 6.11
CA ILE A 261 -5.19 5.18 5.48
C ILE A 261 -5.64 6.14 4.38
N GLY A 262 -6.75 5.83 3.73
CA GLY A 262 -7.34 6.68 2.70
C GLY A 262 -7.77 8.06 3.20
N LEU A 263 -8.03 8.24 4.51
CA LEU A 263 -8.32 9.55 5.10
C LEU A 263 -7.14 10.52 5.03
N LEU A 264 -5.92 10.00 4.86
CA LEU A 264 -4.72 10.82 4.68
C LEU A 264 -4.56 11.33 3.24
N LEU A 265 -5.39 10.87 2.31
CA LEU A 265 -5.31 11.20 0.90
C LEU A 265 -6.10 12.48 0.58
N PRO A 266 -5.56 13.37 -0.27
CA PRO A 266 -6.28 14.57 -0.67
C PRO A 266 -7.48 14.24 -1.56
N GLY A 267 -8.60 14.96 -1.35
CA GLY A 267 -9.79 14.86 -2.19
C GLY A 267 -10.56 13.54 -2.05
N VAL A 268 -10.41 12.88 -0.92
CA VAL A 268 -11.15 11.68 -0.53
C VAL A 268 -12.23 12.06 0.46
N ARG A 269 -13.35 11.33 0.44
CA ARG A 269 -14.48 11.51 1.36
C ARG A 269 -14.37 10.56 2.54
N ASP A 270 -14.58 11.06 3.76
CA ASP A 270 -14.81 10.20 4.92
C ASP A 270 -16.20 9.56 4.82
N GLU A 271 -16.25 8.24 4.68
CA GLU A 271 -17.51 7.50 4.55
C GLU A 271 -18.30 7.39 5.86
N ARG A 272 -17.76 7.89 6.97
CA ARG A 272 -18.48 8.05 8.24
C ARG A 272 -19.32 9.34 8.25
N GLU A 273 -18.98 10.31 7.42
CA GLU A 273 -19.79 11.51 7.25
C GLU A 273 -21.02 11.22 6.41
N ALA A 274 -22.09 12.00 6.64
CA ALA A 274 -23.30 11.88 5.86
C ALA A 274 -23.01 12.09 4.36
N ALA A 275 -23.59 11.24 3.53
CA ALA A 275 -23.44 11.36 2.09
C ALA A 275 -24.04 12.69 1.63
N VAL A 276 -23.26 13.47 0.90
CA VAL A 276 -23.70 14.71 0.25
C VAL A 276 -24.09 14.35 -1.18
N GLU A 277 -25.32 14.74 -1.58
CA GLU A 277 -25.79 14.50 -2.93
C GLU A 277 -24.88 15.19 -3.97
N GLY A 278 -24.43 14.43 -4.97
CA GLY A 278 -23.49 14.92 -6.00
C GLY A 278 -22.01 14.92 -5.61
N ASP A 279 -21.64 14.42 -4.44
CA ASP A 279 -20.22 14.28 -4.06
C ASP A 279 -19.55 13.14 -4.85
N ALA A 280 -18.76 13.53 -5.86
CA ALA A 280 -18.02 12.62 -6.72
C ALA A 280 -16.64 12.19 -6.15
N ARG A 281 -16.32 12.58 -4.90
CA ARG A 281 -15.08 12.14 -4.27
C ARG A 281 -15.14 10.64 -3.95
N PRO A 282 -14.04 9.88 -4.20
CA PRO A 282 -13.99 8.49 -3.79
C PRO A 282 -14.06 8.34 -2.27
N GLY A 283 -14.63 7.24 -1.79
CA GLY A 283 -14.61 6.85 -0.39
C GLY A 283 -13.19 6.54 0.09
N HIS A 284 -12.92 6.82 1.37
CA HIS A 284 -11.59 6.59 1.93
C HIS A 284 -11.19 5.10 1.94
N ALA A 285 -12.14 4.19 2.12
CA ALA A 285 -11.87 2.76 2.14
C ALA A 285 -11.32 2.27 0.79
N GLU A 286 -12.03 2.57 -0.31
CA GLU A 286 -11.59 2.20 -1.65
C GLU A 286 -10.31 2.95 -2.07
N ALA A 287 -10.18 4.23 -1.71
CA ALA A 287 -9.00 5.02 -2.01
C ALA A 287 -7.73 4.49 -1.31
N GLY A 288 -7.86 4.15 -0.02
CA GLY A 288 -6.78 3.51 0.75
C GLY A 288 -6.40 2.15 0.17
N ALA A 289 -7.38 1.31 -0.12
CA ALA A 289 -7.16 0.00 -0.72
C ALA A 289 -6.46 0.08 -2.08
N TYR A 290 -6.87 1.01 -2.94
CA TYR A 290 -6.25 1.22 -4.23
C TYR A 290 -4.77 1.63 -4.10
N LEU A 291 -4.45 2.55 -3.18
CA LEU A 291 -3.07 2.94 -2.90
C LEU A 291 -2.22 1.74 -2.43
N LEU A 292 -2.74 0.96 -1.49
CA LEU A 292 -2.04 -0.21 -0.96
C LEU A 292 -1.82 -1.28 -2.04
N GLY A 293 -2.79 -1.44 -2.94
CA GLY A 293 -2.68 -2.34 -4.09
C GLY A 293 -1.63 -1.87 -5.11
N LEU A 294 -1.57 -0.58 -5.43
CA LEU A 294 -0.50 -0.02 -6.25
C LEU A 294 0.88 -0.30 -5.62
N TRP A 295 0.97 -0.31 -4.30
CA TRP A 295 2.21 -0.58 -3.55
C TRP A 295 2.52 -2.07 -3.37
N GLY A 296 1.69 -2.97 -3.89
CA GLY A 296 1.95 -4.40 -3.90
C GLY A 296 1.69 -5.10 -2.57
N LEU A 297 0.80 -4.57 -1.72
CA LEU A 297 0.38 -5.29 -0.53
C LEU A 297 -0.47 -6.53 -0.90
N PRO A 298 -0.53 -7.55 -0.03
CA PRO A 298 -1.32 -8.76 -0.26
C PRO A 298 -2.81 -8.48 -0.51
N MET A 299 -3.41 -9.16 -1.50
CA MET A 299 -4.83 -9.01 -1.85
C MET A 299 -5.80 -9.12 -0.65
N PRO A 300 -5.62 -10.02 0.34
CA PRO A 300 -6.49 -10.05 1.51
C PRO A 300 -6.47 -8.75 2.35
N ILE A 301 -5.35 -8.03 2.39
CA ILE A 301 -5.28 -6.70 3.03
C ILE A 301 -6.03 -5.69 2.20
N ILE A 302 -5.82 -5.67 0.88
CA ILE A 302 -6.48 -4.73 -0.04
C ILE A 302 -7.99 -4.90 0.02
N GLU A 303 -8.49 -6.14 -0.08
CA GLU A 303 -9.91 -6.46 0.00
C GLU A 303 -10.52 -6.06 1.36
N ALA A 304 -9.80 -6.34 2.45
CA ALA A 304 -10.25 -5.98 3.78
C ALA A 304 -10.33 -4.46 3.97
N VAL A 305 -9.34 -3.71 3.48
CA VAL A 305 -9.36 -2.24 3.52
C VAL A 305 -10.46 -1.68 2.62
N ALA A 306 -10.65 -2.22 1.40
CA ALA A 306 -11.68 -1.75 0.48
C ALA A 306 -13.11 -1.89 1.05
N PHE A 307 -13.36 -2.99 1.74
CA PHE A 307 -14.71 -3.37 2.14
C PHE A 307 -14.97 -3.32 3.65
N HIS A 308 -14.05 -2.78 4.47
CA HIS A 308 -14.30 -2.72 5.91
C HIS A 308 -15.54 -1.90 6.30
N ARG A 309 -15.96 -0.94 5.48
CA ARG A 309 -17.23 -0.20 5.69
C ARG A 309 -18.45 -0.92 5.15
N SER A 310 -18.26 -1.88 4.26
CA SER A 310 -19.34 -2.62 3.58
C SER A 310 -18.94 -4.08 3.37
N PRO A 311 -18.80 -4.90 4.43
CA PRO A 311 -18.20 -6.23 4.35
C PRO A 311 -19.01 -7.21 3.49
N SER A 312 -20.27 -6.91 3.24
CA SER A 312 -21.15 -7.69 2.37
C SER A 312 -20.79 -7.58 0.89
N ARG A 313 -19.95 -6.62 0.49
CA ARG A 313 -19.43 -6.46 -0.89
C ARG A 313 -18.23 -7.36 -1.17
N SER A 314 -17.56 -7.86 -0.13
CA SER A 314 -16.45 -8.81 -0.28
C SER A 314 -16.92 -10.10 -0.94
N SER A 315 -16.05 -10.70 -1.76
CA SER A 315 -16.27 -12.00 -2.38
C SER A 315 -16.30 -13.15 -1.36
N THR A 316 -15.64 -12.94 -0.21
CA THR A 316 -15.48 -13.92 0.86
C THR A 316 -16.78 -14.10 1.65
N ARG A 317 -17.33 -15.32 1.65
CA ARG A 317 -18.58 -15.67 2.34
C ARG A 317 -18.41 -16.09 3.80
N SER A 318 -17.19 -16.34 4.22
CA SER A 318 -16.84 -16.71 5.59
C SER A 318 -16.29 -15.52 6.38
N PHE A 319 -16.38 -15.59 7.72
CA PHE A 319 -15.70 -14.63 8.56
C PHE A 319 -14.19 -14.82 8.46
N TRP A 320 -13.51 -13.87 7.88
CA TRP A 320 -12.06 -13.87 7.75
C TRP A 320 -11.52 -12.43 7.87
N VAL A 321 -10.44 -12.06 7.17
CA VAL A 321 -9.75 -10.77 7.33
C VAL A 321 -10.71 -9.59 7.19
N THR A 322 -11.51 -9.54 6.12
CA THR A 322 -12.49 -8.45 5.90
C THR A 322 -13.49 -8.33 7.05
N GLY A 323 -14.03 -9.46 7.53
CA GLY A 323 -14.97 -9.46 8.64
C GLY A 323 -14.34 -9.03 9.96
N ALA A 324 -13.10 -9.48 10.23
CA ALA A 324 -12.36 -9.08 11.43
C ALA A 324 -12.03 -7.58 11.41
N VAL A 325 -11.58 -7.04 10.27
CA VAL A 325 -11.27 -5.62 10.11
C VAL A 325 -12.53 -4.76 10.25
N HIS A 326 -13.64 -5.15 9.58
CA HIS A 326 -14.93 -4.48 9.74
C HIS A 326 -15.33 -4.37 11.22
N THR A 327 -15.38 -5.52 11.90
CA THR A 327 -15.81 -5.57 13.30
C THR A 327 -14.86 -4.79 14.21
N ALA A 328 -13.56 -4.94 14.02
CA ALA A 328 -12.54 -4.25 14.79
C ALA A 328 -12.61 -2.72 14.62
N MET A 329 -12.77 -2.23 13.38
CA MET A 329 -12.90 -0.81 13.08
C MET A 329 -14.18 -0.21 13.68
N ALA A 330 -15.31 -0.90 13.55
CA ALA A 330 -16.58 -0.47 14.15
C ALA A 330 -16.43 -0.34 15.68
N LEU A 331 -15.92 -1.39 16.36
CA LEU A 331 -15.72 -1.36 17.81
C LEU A 331 -14.70 -0.28 18.24
N ALA A 332 -13.63 -0.09 17.48
CA ALA A 332 -12.65 0.96 17.77
C ALA A 332 -13.21 2.38 17.58
N ALA A 333 -14.14 2.56 16.66
CA ALA A 333 -14.86 3.81 16.43
C ALA A 333 -16.08 3.99 17.37
N ARG A 334 -16.40 2.99 18.20
CA ARG A 334 -17.62 2.90 19.02
C ARG A 334 -18.90 2.93 18.18
N GLU A 335 -18.82 2.37 16.99
CA GLU A 335 -19.94 2.14 16.08
C GLU A 335 -20.43 0.69 16.20
N GLU A 336 -21.68 0.45 15.77
CA GLU A 336 -22.22 -0.91 15.70
C GLU A 336 -21.73 -1.60 14.41
N PRO A 337 -21.15 -2.81 14.49
CA PRO A 337 -20.83 -3.58 13.30
C PRO A 337 -22.08 -4.10 12.61
N ASP A 338 -21.98 -4.47 11.32
CA ASP A 338 -23.06 -5.08 10.54
C ASP A 338 -23.47 -6.44 11.12
N GLU A 339 -24.47 -6.45 12.00
CA GLU A 339 -24.98 -7.68 12.63
C GLU A 339 -25.55 -8.67 11.62
N ALA A 340 -26.12 -8.20 10.51
CA ALA A 340 -26.64 -9.06 9.44
C ALA A 340 -25.49 -9.82 8.78
N TYR A 341 -24.35 -9.14 8.54
CA TYR A 341 -23.13 -9.78 8.06
C TYR A 341 -22.59 -10.80 9.09
N LEU A 342 -22.49 -10.43 10.39
CA LEU A 342 -21.99 -11.32 11.42
C LEU A 342 -22.89 -12.55 11.62
N THR A 343 -24.20 -12.38 11.50
CA THR A 343 -25.17 -13.49 11.55
C THR A 343 -24.98 -14.43 10.36
N ARG A 344 -24.87 -13.88 9.14
CA ARG A 344 -24.67 -14.66 7.93
C ARG A 344 -23.36 -15.46 7.93
N THR A 345 -22.31 -14.89 8.55
CA THR A 345 -21.01 -15.56 8.70
C THR A 345 -20.89 -16.44 9.94
N GLY A 346 -21.96 -16.53 10.75
CA GLY A 346 -22.06 -17.44 11.90
C GLY A 346 -21.27 -17.02 13.14
N VAL A 347 -20.89 -15.75 13.26
CA VAL A 347 -20.03 -15.28 14.37
C VAL A 347 -20.69 -14.24 15.28
N VAL A 348 -21.96 -13.90 15.08
CA VAL A 348 -22.68 -12.90 15.86
C VAL A 348 -22.65 -13.18 17.37
N SER A 349 -22.66 -14.45 17.78
CA SER A 349 -22.57 -14.84 19.20
C SER A 349 -21.26 -14.42 19.88
N ARG A 350 -20.19 -14.17 19.12
CA ARG A 350 -18.87 -13.73 19.62
C ARG A 350 -18.78 -12.21 19.83
N LEU A 351 -19.78 -11.46 19.35
CA LEU A 351 -19.75 -9.99 19.39
C LEU A 351 -19.67 -9.45 20.83
N GLY A 352 -20.36 -10.08 21.77
CA GLY A 352 -20.30 -9.72 23.19
C GLY A 352 -18.89 -9.81 23.78
N ASP A 353 -18.17 -10.89 23.49
CA ASP A 353 -16.79 -11.10 23.94
C ASP A 353 -15.86 -10.06 23.32
N TRP A 354 -16.03 -9.74 22.03
CA TRP A 354 -15.21 -8.74 21.35
C TRP A 354 -15.44 -7.32 21.85
N ARG A 355 -16.71 -6.97 22.22
CA ARG A 355 -17.03 -5.68 22.88
C ARG A 355 -16.34 -5.58 24.25
N GLY A 356 -16.47 -6.63 25.08
CA GLY A 356 -15.79 -6.65 26.38
C GLY A 356 -14.26 -6.52 26.26
N TYR A 357 -13.67 -7.16 25.24
CA TYR A 357 -12.23 -7.01 24.97
C TYR A 357 -11.86 -5.60 24.49
N ALA A 358 -12.68 -4.97 23.64
CA ALA A 358 -12.48 -3.60 23.20
C ALA A 358 -12.54 -2.60 24.37
N GLU A 359 -13.49 -2.79 25.30
CA GLU A 359 -13.61 -1.99 26.52
C GLU A 359 -12.38 -2.13 27.42
N ALA A 360 -11.90 -3.35 27.61
CA ALA A 360 -10.71 -3.63 28.42
C ALA A 360 -9.45 -2.97 27.83
N LEU A 361 -9.28 -3.01 26.50
CA LEU A 361 -8.17 -2.35 25.82
C LEU A 361 -8.24 -0.82 25.92
N ASN A 362 -9.44 -0.23 25.85
CA ASN A 362 -9.64 1.22 26.02
C ASN A 362 -9.39 1.68 27.46
N ALA A 363 -9.65 0.82 28.47
CA ALA A 363 -9.40 1.15 29.87
C ALA A 363 -7.92 1.11 30.26
N THR A 364 -7.08 0.45 29.46
CA THR A 364 -5.64 0.37 29.69
C THR A 364 -4.93 1.40 28.81
N PRO A 365 -4.33 2.48 29.40
CA PRO A 365 -3.57 3.44 28.60
C PRO A 365 -2.49 2.72 27.79
N LEU A 366 -2.36 3.06 26.52
CA LEU A 366 -1.22 2.66 25.72
C LEU A 366 0.03 3.21 26.42
N ALA A 367 0.88 2.31 26.93
CA ALA A 367 2.19 2.73 27.42
C ALA A 367 2.90 3.51 26.30
N ALA A 368 3.20 4.77 26.60
CA ALA A 368 3.75 5.77 25.67
C ALA A 368 5.15 5.38 25.18
#